data_e3b58a348f87bb12663d40d0fe76dcd5
#
_entry.id   e3b58a348f87bb12663d40d0fe76dcd5
#
_cell.length_a   1.000
_cell.length_b   1.000
_cell.length_c   1.000
_cell.angle_alpha   90.00
_cell.angle_beta   90.00
_cell.angle_gamma   90.00
#
_symmetry.space_group_name_H-M   'P 1'
#
loop_
_entity.id
_entity.type
_entity.pdbx_description
1 polymer ?
#
loop_
_entity_poly.entity_id
_entity_poly.type
_entity_poly.pdbx_seq_one_letter_code
_entity_poly.pdbx_strand_id
1 'polypeptide(L)'
;MWSFPKAIFCLCLPLVGWLSACNETKSVTNFAWTVSDERASAELKDFCHNLTSRLEAGIMLGHKDALAYGSMWYNQPGRSDVKSVCGNYPAVVDWDLGGIESGSELNVDSIPFFRIRQYVEQVYRRNGVTILSWNPSLSSLLRKDSLQNVVRSVLSGNESRVEYELYLDRVAVFLETLKNSDGRHIPVIVHLFHSPNLASMDWGMGHCSPEDYVQLWRMTVDYLRNKKNIHHVLYAYSMYGIVSEEEISQYYPGDRYVDIVGLNLYQDFESDESGSLYKQRLNMGLSAMSRFAEANKKLPALTDTGSKGVKISNFFSSILDPVISKYKISYVVFGPNMWNEEESYYIPIPGHPASEDFSKFAHSPHIITCEKADLM
;
A
#
# COMPACT_ATOMS: atom_id res chain seq x y z
N MET A 1 -72.77 71.12 7.17
CA MET A 1 -72.77 70.02 6.25
C MET A 1 -71.35 69.34 6.37
N TRP A 2 -71.35 68.34 7.10
CA TRP A 2 -70.06 67.72 7.51
C TRP A 2 -69.98 66.34 6.87
N SER A 3 -68.93 66.08 6.08
CA SER A 3 -68.65 64.79 5.50
C SER A 3 -67.44 64.12 6.21
N PHE A 4 -67.65 62.95 6.73
CA PHE A 4 -66.57 62.08 7.32
C PHE A 4 -65.88 61.26 6.24
N PRO A 5 -64.58 61.10 6.31
CA PRO A 5 -63.85 60.19 5.40
C PRO A 5 -63.82 58.72 5.94
N LYS A 6 -63.98 57.81 5.03
CA LYS A 6 -63.94 56.36 5.25
C LYS A 6 -62.50 55.89 5.63
N ALA A 7 -62.39 55.16 6.74
CA ALA A 7 -61.17 54.49 7.15
C ALA A 7 -60.95 53.22 6.28
N ILE A 8 -59.79 53.11 5.65
CA ILE A 8 -59.35 51.93 4.96
C ILE A 8 -58.57 51.08 5.97
N PHE A 9 -59.08 49.87 6.28
CA PHE A 9 -58.41 48.89 7.07
C PHE A 9 -57.41 48.15 6.15
N CYS A 10 -56.10 48.34 6.35
CA CYS A 10 -55.07 47.55 5.76
C CYS A 10 -54.87 46.26 6.59
N LEU A 11 -55.26 45.12 6.05
CA LEU A 11 -54.90 43.79 6.60
C LEU A 11 -53.43 43.47 6.25
N CYS A 12 -52.56 43.55 7.24
CA CYS A 12 -51.20 42.96 7.13
C CYS A 12 -51.28 41.45 7.38
N LEU A 13 -51.16 40.68 6.33
CA LEU A 13 -50.91 39.25 6.42
C LEU A 13 -49.39 39.03 6.69
N PRO A 14 -48.98 38.22 7.70
CA PRO A 14 -47.59 37.88 7.86
C PRO A 14 -47.20 36.84 6.79
N LEU A 15 -46.24 37.18 5.93
CA LEU A 15 -45.54 36.21 5.07
C LEU A 15 -44.68 35.30 5.99
N VAL A 16 -45.16 34.11 6.25
CA VAL A 16 -44.34 33.03 6.80
C VAL A 16 -43.44 32.52 5.69
N GLY A 17 -42.21 33.00 5.66
CA GLY A 17 -41.17 32.48 4.79
C GLY A 17 -40.80 31.06 5.22
N TRP A 18 -41.14 30.07 4.41
CA TRP A 18 -40.60 28.73 4.52
C TRP A 18 -39.14 28.75 4.08
N LEU A 19 -38.22 28.78 5.06
CA LEU A 19 -36.81 28.42 4.80
C LEU A 19 -36.76 26.91 4.58
N SER A 20 -36.83 26.50 3.32
CA SER A 20 -36.38 25.16 2.92
C SER A 20 -34.88 25.07 3.18
N ALA A 21 -34.50 24.51 4.32
CA ALA A 21 -33.17 24.01 4.50
C ALA A 21 -32.94 22.88 3.46
N CYS A 22 -32.25 23.19 2.37
CA CYS A 22 -31.64 22.17 1.55
C CYS A 22 -30.63 21.42 2.44
N ASN A 23 -31.06 20.30 2.99
CA ASN A 23 -30.14 19.27 3.39
C ASN A 23 -29.45 18.78 2.09
N GLU A 24 -28.27 19.29 1.80
CA GLU A 24 -27.34 18.62 0.93
C GLU A 24 -27.01 17.28 1.61
N THR A 25 -27.79 16.27 1.29
CA THR A 25 -27.33 14.88 1.42
C THR A 25 -26.08 14.80 0.56
N LYS A 26 -24.90 14.89 1.21
CA LYS A 26 -23.66 14.46 0.58
C LYS A 26 -23.95 13.07 0.05
N SER A 27 -24.06 12.94 -1.27
CA SER A 27 -24.07 11.63 -1.91
C SER A 27 -22.76 10.97 -1.50
N VAL A 28 -22.85 9.98 -0.63
CA VAL A 28 -21.74 9.07 -0.38
C VAL A 28 -21.51 8.37 -1.71
N THR A 29 -20.63 8.92 -2.52
CA THR A 29 -20.16 8.23 -3.72
C THR A 29 -19.36 7.05 -3.20
N ASN A 30 -19.97 5.86 -3.19
CA ASN A 30 -19.28 4.63 -2.89
C ASN A 30 -18.09 4.54 -3.86
N PHE A 31 -16.89 4.51 -3.31
CA PHE A 31 -15.68 4.35 -4.12
C PHE A 31 -15.78 3.00 -4.84
N ALA A 32 -16.01 3.06 -6.14
CA ALA A 32 -16.12 1.86 -6.97
C ALA A 32 -14.75 1.55 -7.59
N TRP A 33 -14.15 0.43 -7.19
CA TRP A 33 -12.97 -0.11 -7.83
C TRP A 33 -13.26 -1.50 -8.40
N THR A 34 -12.43 -1.94 -9.35
CA THR A 34 -12.59 -3.23 -10.03
C THR A 34 -11.32 -4.05 -9.90
N VAL A 35 -11.50 -5.32 -9.54
CA VAL A 35 -10.41 -6.31 -9.54
C VAL A 35 -9.97 -6.55 -10.97
N SER A 36 -8.66 -6.57 -11.19
CA SER A 36 -8.05 -6.75 -12.51
C SER A 36 -8.19 -8.18 -13.05
N ASP A 37 -8.40 -9.17 -12.18
CA ASP A 37 -8.56 -10.58 -12.55
C ASP A 37 -10.03 -10.95 -12.72
N GLU A 38 -10.46 -11.20 -13.97
CA GLU A 38 -11.82 -11.63 -14.29
C GLU A 38 -12.14 -13.02 -13.70
N ARG A 39 -11.11 -13.85 -13.42
CA ARG A 39 -11.22 -15.19 -12.83
C ARG A 39 -10.90 -15.20 -11.33
N ALA A 40 -10.94 -14.04 -10.66
CA ALA A 40 -10.69 -13.94 -9.23
C ALA A 40 -11.44 -15.02 -8.43
N SER A 41 -10.74 -15.68 -7.51
CA SER A 41 -11.32 -16.72 -6.65
C SER A 41 -12.42 -16.14 -5.75
N ALA A 42 -13.25 -17.00 -5.16
CA ALA A 42 -14.28 -16.55 -4.21
C ALA A 42 -13.64 -15.83 -3.01
N GLU A 43 -12.56 -16.40 -2.47
CA GLU A 43 -11.81 -15.82 -1.35
C GLU A 43 -11.25 -14.44 -1.69
N LEU A 44 -10.75 -14.25 -2.94
CA LEU A 44 -10.27 -12.94 -3.38
C LEU A 44 -11.40 -11.93 -3.50
N LYS A 45 -12.57 -12.33 -3.99
CA LYS A 45 -13.75 -11.45 -4.08
C LYS A 45 -14.23 -11.00 -2.70
N ASP A 46 -14.28 -11.92 -1.73
CA ASP A 46 -14.63 -11.61 -0.34
C ASP A 46 -13.59 -10.68 0.29
N PHE A 47 -12.30 -10.92 0.03
CA PHE A 47 -11.22 -10.03 0.46
C PHE A 47 -11.36 -8.61 -0.12
N CYS A 48 -11.68 -8.50 -1.40
CA CYS A 48 -11.91 -7.20 -2.05
C CYS A 48 -13.11 -6.45 -1.45
N HIS A 49 -14.20 -7.16 -1.12
CA HIS A 49 -15.33 -6.57 -0.42
C HIS A 49 -14.92 -6.02 0.95
N ASN A 50 -14.13 -6.79 1.71
CA ASN A 50 -13.60 -6.35 3.00
C ASN A 50 -12.67 -5.15 2.88
N LEU A 51 -11.79 -5.11 1.86
CA LEU A 51 -10.93 -3.95 1.60
C LEU A 51 -11.75 -2.69 1.30
N THR A 52 -12.83 -2.82 0.53
CA THR A 52 -13.73 -1.69 0.24
C THR A 52 -14.38 -1.15 1.52
N SER A 53 -14.90 -2.04 2.37
CA SER A 53 -15.51 -1.65 3.64
C SER A 53 -14.52 -0.94 4.57
N ARG A 54 -13.28 -1.41 4.60
CA ARG A 54 -12.20 -0.78 5.39
C ARG A 54 -11.78 0.57 4.84
N LEU A 55 -11.70 0.72 3.51
CA LEU A 55 -11.41 2.00 2.87
C LEU A 55 -12.43 3.09 3.26
N GLU A 56 -13.70 2.70 3.45
CA GLU A 56 -14.74 3.62 3.94
C GLU A 56 -14.60 3.93 5.43
N ALA A 57 -14.04 3.00 6.23
CA ALA A 57 -13.88 3.15 7.67
C ALA A 57 -12.60 3.89 8.07
N GLY A 58 -11.55 3.84 7.24
CA GLY A 58 -10.27 4.50 7.54
C GLY A 58 -9.08 3.92 6.79
N ILE A 59 -7.89 4.20 7.31
CA ILE A 59 -6.60 3.84 6.74
C ILE A 59 -6.00 2.70 7.57
N MET A 60 -5.72 1.56 6.95
CA MET A 60 -5.07 0.45 7.63
C MET A 60 -3.59 0.76 7.91
N LEU A 61 -3.17 0.66 9.18
CA LEU A 61 -1.78 0.82 9.58
C LEU A 61 -0.98 -0.43 9.24
N GLY A 62 0.09 -0.26 8.47
CA GLY A 62 0.98 -1.33 8.03
C GLY A 62 2.42 -1.14 8.50
N HIS A 63 3.14 -2.26 8.63
CA HIS A 63 4.56 -2.28 8.97
C HIS A 63 5.25 -3.45 8.29
N LYS A 64 6.40 -3.21 7.69
CA LYS A 64 7.22 -4.27 7.08
C LYS A 64 7.78 -5.20 8.15
N ASP A 65 7.79 -6.49 7.89
CA ASP A 65 8.38 -7.58 8.69
C ASP A 65 7.93 -7.65 10.16
N ALA A 66 6.81 -7.01 10.50
CA ALA A 66 6.35 -6.69 11.84
C ALA A 66 6.24 -7.87 12.82
N LEU A 67 6.20 -9.12 12.34
CA LEU A 67 6.09 -10.34 13.16
C LEU A 67 7.38 -11.16 13.16
N ALA A 68 8.28 -10.89 12.22
CA ALA A 68 9.52 -11.65 12.06
C ALA A 68 10.64 -11.08 12.93
N TYR A 69 10.76 -9.76 12.91
CA TYR A 69 11.75 -9.04 13.69
C TYR A 69 11.31 -7.58 13.94
N GLY A 70 12.08 -6.86 14.72
CA GLY A 70 11.96 -5.44 14.99
C GLY A 70 13.22 -4.91 15.62
N SER A 71 13.20 -3.68 16.12
CA SER A 71 14.39 -3.05 16.67
C SER A 71 15.04 -3.90 17.77
N MET A 72 16.26 -4.40 17.47
CA MET A 72 17.08 -5.22 18.38
C MET A 72 16.44 -6.57 18.81
N TRP A 73 15.53 -7.12 18.01
CA TRP A 73 15.01 -8.47 18.24
C TRP A 73 14.69 -9.19 16.93
N TYR A 74 14.86 -10.52 16.94
CA TYR A 74 14.62 -11.41 15.82
C TYR A 74 13.89 -12.67 16.28
N ASN A 75 12.90 -13.13 15.51
CA ASN A 75 12.15 -14.38 15.68
C ASN A 75 11.62 -14.61 17.13
N GLN A 76 10.93 -13.58 17.68
CA GLN A 76 10.25 -13.69 18.98
C GLN A 76 8.74 -13.81 18.77
N PRO A 77 8.14 -15.01 18.99
CA PRO A 77 6.73 -15.24 18.74
C PRO A 77 5.82 -14.25 19.48
N GLY A 78 4.84 -13.68 18.75
CA GLY A 78 3.85 -12.76 19.31
C GLY A 78 4.35 -11.34 19.58
N ARG A 79 5.62 -11.05 19.28
CA ARG A 79 6.18 -9.71 19.38
C ARG A 79 5.93 -8.90 18.10
N SER A 80 5.77 -7.60 18.24
CA SER A 80 5.72 -6.58 17.18
C SER A 80 6.02 -5.23 17.81
N ASP A 81 6.86 -4.41 17.18
CA ASP A 81 7.17 -3.08 17.72
C ASP A 81 5.93 -2.18 17.71
N VAL A 82 5.08 -2.26 16.69
CA VAL A 82 3.78 -1.59 16.68
C VAL A 82 2.97 -1.95 17.93
N LYS A 83 2.80 -3.26 18.19
CA LYS A 83 2.07 -3.74 19.38
C LYS A 83 2.73 -3.31 20.69
N SER A 84 4.06 -3.29 20.74
CA SER A 84 4.79 -2.90 21.95
C SER A 84 4.56 -1.43 22.35
N VAL A 85 4.20 -0.57 21.39
CA VAL A 85 3.96 0.86 21.61
C VAL A 85 2.47 1.20 21.72
N CYS A 86 1.62 0.64 20.85
CA CYS A 86 0.20 1.00 20.84
C CYS A 86 -0.74 -0.10 21.34
N GLY A 87 -0.25 -1.28 21.74
CA GLY A 87 -1.07 -2.39 22.24
C GLY A 87 -1.65 -3.29 21.15
N ASN A 88 -1.75 -2.82 19.90
CA ASN A 88 -2.38 -3.51 18.78
C ASN A 88 -1.36 -3.94 17.72
N TYR A 89 -1.64 -5.03 17.00
CA TYR A 89 -0.85 -5.39 15.82
C TYR A 89 -1.18 -4.46 14.64
N PRO A 90 -0.24 -4.27 13.68
CA PRO A 90 -0.56 -3.61 12.44
C PRO A 90 -1.64 -4.40 11.68
N ALA A 91 -2.54 -3.69 10.99
CA ALA A 91 -3.57 -4.31 10.16
C ALA A 91 -3.02 -4.81 8.81
N VAL A 92 -1.86 -4.28 8.39
CA VAL A 92 -1.16 -4.71 7.17
C VAL A 92 0.26 -5.11 7.53
N VAL A 93 0.72 -6.25 7.00
CA VAL A 93 2.13 -6.64 7.12
C VAL A 93 2.67 -6.95 5.73
N ASP A 94 3.83 -6.38 5.41
CA ASP A 94 4.54 -6.59 4.16
C ASP A 94 5.82 -7.40 4.41
N TRP A 95 6.07 -8.44 3.60
CA TRP A 95 7.31 -9.20 3.57
C TRP A 95 7.92 -9.18 2.18
N ASP A 96 9.25 -9.05 2.10
CA ASP A 96 9.96 -9.16 0.84
C ASP A 96 10.11 -10.64 0.42
N LEU A 97 9.88 -10.93 -0.86
CA LEU A 97 10.10 -12.24 -1.46
C LEU A 97 11.48 -12.36 -2.15
N GLY A 98 12.30 -11.32 -2.13
CA GLY A 98 13.65 -11.34 -2.70
C GLY A 98 14.46 -12.52 -2.15
N GLY A 99 15.22 -13.20 -3.01
CA GLY A 99 15.90 -14.44 -2.69
C GLY A 99 15.14 -15.70 -3.12
N ILE A 100 13.81 -15.65 -3.25
CA ILE A 100 13.02 -16.79 -3.73
C ILE A 100 13.42 -17.18 -5.16
N GLU A 101 13.77 -16.21 -5.98
CA GLU A 101 14.21 -16.40 -7.36
C GLU A 101 15.49 -17.21 -7.48
N SER A 102 16.38 -17.13 -6.50
CA SER A 102 17.61 -17.92 -6.44
C SER A 102 17.39 -19.33 -5.86
N GLY A 103 16.19 -19.60 -5.32
CA GLY A 103 15.92 -20.84 -4.58
C GLY A 103 16.48 -20.85 -3.16
N SER A 104 16.79 -19.67 -2.60
CA SER A 104 17.18 -19.53 -1.20
C SER A 104 16.06 -20.01 -0.25
N GLU A 105 16.44 -20.54 0.91
CA GLU A 105 15.49 -20.84 1.99
C GLU A 105 15.07 -19.59 2.77
N LEU A 106 15.89 -18.52 2.68
CA LEU A 106 15.70 -17.24 3.36
C LEU A 106 15.44 -16.14 2.33
N ASN A 107 14.60 -15.19 2.70
CA ASN A 107 14.47 -13.96 1.94
C ASN A 107 15.67 -13.02 2.17
N VAL A 108 15.68 -11.87 1.49
CA VAL A 108 16.75 -10.86 1.62
C VAL A 108 16.90 -10.30 3.05
N ASP A 109 15.85 -10.36 3.87
CA ASP A 109 15.83 -9.91 5.26
C ASP A 109 16.13 -11.04 6.26
N SER A 110 16.67 -12.17 5.75
CA SER A 110 17.04 -13.36 6.54
C SER A 110 15.85 -14.09 7.19
N ILE A 111 14.63 -13.90 6.66
CA ILE A 111 13.43 -14.59 7.14
C ILE A 111 13.22 -15.86 6.33
N PRO A 112 13.09 -17.04 6.97
CA PRO A 112 12.79 -18.29 6.25
C PRO A 112 11.40 -18.22 5.58
N PHE A 113 11.30 -18.62 4.30
CA PHE A 113 10.03 -18.59 3.56
C PHE A 113 8.92 -19.40 4.23
N PHE A 114 9.27 -20.52 4.90
CA PHE A 114 8.27 -21.27 5.68
C PHE A 114 7.69 -20.46 6.86
N ARG A 115 8.48 -19.53 7.45
CA ARG A 115 8.01 -18.60 8.48
C ARG A 115 7.12 -17.53 7.91
N ILE A 116 7.46 -16.97 6.75
CA ILE A 116 6.60 -16.00 6.06
C ILE A 116 5.23 -16.62 5.84
N ARG A 117 5.15 -17.87 5.37
CA ARG A 117 3.88 -18.59 5.23
C ARG A 117 3.08 -18.68 6.56
N GLN A 118 3.77 -18.99 7.66
CA GLN A 118 3.13 -19.04 8.99
C GLN A 118 2.63 -17.65 9.45
N TYR A 119 3.40 -16.60 9.15
CA TYR A 119 2.99 -15.23 9.46
C TYR A 119 1.81 -14.78 8.61
N VAL A 120 1.76 -15.12 7.34
CA VAL A 120 0.59 -14.87 6.47
C VAL A 120 -0.68 -15.46 7.08
N GLU A 121 -0.63 -16.72 7.55
CA GLU A 121 -1.77 -17.34 8.22
C GLU A 121 -2.12 -16.61 9.53
N GLN A 122 -1.14 -16.19 10.32
CA GLN A 122 -1.39 -15.44 11.55
C GLN A 122 -2.03 -14.07 11.29
N VAL A 123 -1.60 -13.35 10.25
CA VAL A 123 -2.20 -12.08 9.84
C VAL A 123 -3.64 -12.31 9.38
N TYR A 124 -3.86 -13.30 8.54
CA TYR A 124 -5.19 -13.67 8.05
C TYR A 124 -6.17 -14.00 9.20
N ARG A 125 -5.74 -14.78 10.19
CA ARG A 125 -6.56 -15.11 11.38
C ARG A 125 -6.92 -13.90 12.24
N ARG A 126 -6.18 -12.79 12.12
CA ARG A 126 -6.48 -11.51 12.78
C ARG A 126 -7.25 -10.57 11.86
N ASN A 127 -7.83 -11.06 10.77
CA ASN A 127 -8.43 -10.24 9.73
C ASN A 127 -7.48 -9.17 9.16
N GLY A 128 -6.17 -9.37 9.27
CA GLY A 128 -5.17 -8.48 8.68
C GLY A 128 -4.98 -8.72 7.18
N VAL A 129 -4.19 -7.85 6.57
CA VAL A 129 -3.83 -7.87 5.16
C VAL A 129 -2.35 -8.19 5.01
N THR A 130 -2.03 -9.13 4.13
CA THR A 130 -0.65 -9.45 3.76
C THR A 130 -0.29 -8.80 2.44
N ILE A 131 0.86 -8.12 2.41
CA ILE A 131 1.55 -7.71 1.20
C ILE A 131 2.79 -8.60 1.05
N LEU A 132 3.08 -8.99 -0.17
CA LEU A 132 4.30 -9.70 -0.57
C LEU A 132 4.99 -8.85 -1.63
N SER A 133 6.02 -8.13 -1.23
CA SER A 133 6.82 -7.31 -2.13
C SER A 133 7.84 -8.20 -2.85
N TRP A 134 7.87 -8.13 -4.18
CA TRP A 134 8.85 -8.89 -4.95
C TRP A 134 9.66 -8.00 -5.88
N ASN A 135 10.93 -7.88 -5.52
CA ASN A 135 11.91 -7.04 -6.20
C ASN A 135 13.12 -7.93 -6.56
N PRO A 136 12.99 -8.79 -7.59
CA PRO A 136 14.03 -9.72 -7.94
C PRO A 136 15.30 -9.04 -8.43
N SER A 137 16.47 -9.59 -8.13
CA SER A 137 17.71 -9.17 -8.77
C SER A 137 17.74 -9.69 -10.21
N LEU A 138 17.31 -8.86 -11.15
CA LEU A 138 17.31 -9.20 -12.59
C LEU A 138 18.71 -9.15 -13.18
N SER A 139 19.60 -8.32 -12.64
CA SER A 139 21.00 -8.20 -13.08
C SER A 139 21.75 -9.54 -13.05
N SER A 140 21.34 -10.47 -12.17
CA SER A 140 21.88 -11.85 -12.14
C SER A 140 21.59 -12.66 -13.41
N LEU A 141 20.60 -12.27 -14.21
CA LEU A 141 20.23 -12.89 -15.48
C LEU A 141 21.10 -12.44 -16.67
N LEU A 142 21.94 -11.41 -16.46
CA LEU A 142 22.87 -10.96 -17.49
C LEU A 142 24.10 -11.88 -17.54
N ARG A 143 24.46 -12.29 -18.75
CA ARG A 143 25.78 -12.86 -18.97
C ARG A 143 26.87 -11.79 -18.87
N LYS A 144 28.06 -12.17 -18.37
CA LYS A 144 29.18 -11.26 -18.09
C LYS A 144 29.61 -10.37 -19.26
N ASP A 145 29.28 -10.74 -20.49
CA ASP A 145 29.64 -10.02 -21.70
C ASP A 145 28.50 -9.23 -22.34
N SER A 146 27.35 -9.15 -21.67
CA SER A 146 26.18 -8.46 -22.21
C SER A 146 26.12 -7.01 -21.71
N LEU A 147 26.28 -6.05 -22.63
CA LEU A 147 25.96 -4.62 -22.42
C LEU A 147 24.45 -4.35 -22.54
N GLN A 148 23.62 -5.40 -22.66
CA GLN A 148 22.20 -5.26 -22.89
C GLN A 148 21.45 -4.93 -21.59
N ASN A 149 20.40 -4.15 -21.74
CA ASN A 149 19.40 -3.94 -20.72
C ASN A 149 18.79 -5.31 -20.33
N VAL A 150 18.84 -5.67 -19.04
CA VAL A 150 18.39 -6.98 -18.53
C VAL A 150 16.92 -7.22 -18.82
N VAL A 151 16.07 -6.19 -18.67
CA VAL A 151 14.64 -6.30 -18.95
C VAL A 151 14.41 -6.64 -20.42
N ARG A 152 15.10 -5.98 -21.33
CA ARG A 152 15.02 -6.28 -22.78
C ARG A 152 15.55 -7.67 -23.11
N SER A 153 16.56 -8.15 -22.40
CA SER A 153 17.05 -9.52 -22.51
C SER A 153 15.99 -10.55 -22.14
N VAL A 154 15.30 -10.33 -21.04
CA VAL A 154 14.14 -11.15 -20.61
C VAL A 154 13.02 -11.11 -21.64
N LEU A 155 12.69 -9.93 -22.17
CA LEU A 155 11.59 -9.76 -23.14
C LEU A 155 11.88 -10.38 -24.52
N SER A 156 13.15 -10.48 -24.92
CA SER A 156 13.56 -10.99 -26.23
C SER A 156 13.37 -12.49 -26.45
N GLY A 157 13.01 -13.25 -25.41
CA GLY A 157 12.72 -14.69 -25.51
C GLY A 157 13.95 -15.60 -25.54
N ASN A 158 15.11 -15.11 -25.12
CA ASN A 158 16.38 -15.85 -25.01
C ASN A 158 16.51 -16.64 -23.68
N GLU A 159 17.72 -17.08 -23.35
CA GLU A 159 18.01 -17.83 -22.11
C GLU A 159 17.61 -17.05 -20.85
N SER A 160 17.78 -15.71 -20.82
CA SER A 160 17.34 -14.87 -19.70
C SER A 160 15.84 -14.96 -19.46
N ARG A 161 15.05 -15.15 -20.53
CA ARG A 161 13.62 -15.41 -20.42
C ARG A 161 13.31 -16.74 -19.76
N VAL A 162 14.03 -17.80 -20.14
CA VAL A 162 13.85 -19.13 -19.55
C VAL A 162 14.19 -19.11 -18.06
N GLU A 163 15.30 -18.48 -17.69
CA GLU A 163 15.67 -18.32 -16.28
C GLU A 163 14.67 -17.46 -15.51
N TYR A 164 14.18 -16.38 -16.10
CA TYR A 164 13.15 -15.55 -15.48
C TYR A 164 11.82 -16.33 -15.26
N GLU A 165 11.45 -17.19 -16.19
CA GLU A 165 10.27 -18.07 -16.00
C GLU A 165 10.49 -19.07 -14.85
N LEU A 166 11.72 -19.52 -14.58
CA LEU A 166 12.01 -20.31 -13.38
C LEU A 166 11.85 -19.50 -12.08
N TYR A 167 12.17 -18.20 -12.10
CA TYR A 167 11.88 -17.31 -10.97
C TYR A 167 10.37 -17.25 -10.70
N LEU A 168 9.60 -17.05 -11.76
CA LEU A 168 8.13 -17.01 -11.67
C LEU A 168 7.53 -18.34 -11.22
N ASP A 169 8.15 -19.48 -11.59
CA ASP A 169 7.74 -20.80 -11.11
C ASP A 169 7.87 -20.91 -9.59
N ARG A 170 8.98 -20.42 -9.03
CA ARG A 170 9.21 -20.46 -7.58
C ARG A 170 8.23 -19.55 -6.83
N VAL A 171 8.00 -18.33 -7.35
CA VAL A 171 6.99 -17.43 -6.80
C VAL A 171 5.60 -18.07 -6.83
N ALA A 172 5.22 -18.68 -7.96
CA ALA A 172 3.92 -19.36 -8.09
C ALA A 172 3.78 -20.51 -7.09
N VAL A 173 4.82 -21.35 -6.94
CA VAL A 173 4.83 -22.44 -5.94
C VAL A 173 4.64 -21.88 -4.54
N PHE A 174 5.31 -20.80 -4.18
CA PHE A 174 5.15 -20.18 -2.87
C PHE A 174 3.72 -19.66 -2.66
N LEU A 175 3.17 -18.92 -3.61
CA LEU A 175 1.78 -18.38 -3.56
C LEU A 175 0.76 -19.52 -3.39
N GLU A 176 0.94 -20.65 -4.08
CA GLU A 176 0.07 -21.83 -3.95
C GLU A 176 0.12 -22.47 -2.55
N THR A 177 1.18 -22.24 -1.77
CA THR A 177 1.28 -22.76 -0.39
C THR A 177 0.51 -21.90 0.63
N LEU A 178 0.06 -20.70 0.25
CA LEU A 178 -0.64 -19.77 1.14
C LEU A 178 -2.09 -20.23 1.35
N LYS A 179 -2.28 -21.12 2.30
CA LYS A 179 -3.59 -21.72 2.62
C LYS A 179 -3.86 -21.64 4.12
N ASN A 180 -5.12 -21.42 4.45
CA ASN A 180 -5.60 -21.49 5.82
C ASN A 180 -5.76 -22.97 6.27
N SER A 181 -6.17 -23.17 7.53
CA SER A 181 -6.40 -24.51 8.10
C SER A 181 -7.44 -25.35 7.34
N ASP A 182 -8.35 -24.72 6.61
CA ASP A 182 -9.38 -25.39 5.80
C ASP A 182 -8.91 -25.74 4.41
N GLY A 183 -7.64 -25.45 4.07
CA GLY A 183 -7.05 -25.67 2.75
C GLY A 183 -7.46 -24.64 1.69
N ARG A 184 -8.17 -23.58 2.05
CA ARG A 184 -8.53 -22.48 1.13
C ARG A 184 -7.38 -21.50 1.02
N HIS A 185 -7.18 -20.93 -0.18
CA HIS A 185 -6.15 -19.93 -0.38
C HIS A 185 -6.39 -18.68 0.46
N ILE A 186 -5.33 -18.15 1.03
CA ILE A 186 -5.32 -16.86 1.71
C ILE A 186 -5.04 -15.79 0.65
N PRO A 187 -5.97 -14.85 0.42
CA PRO A 187 -5.73 -13.74 -0.49
C PRO A 187 -4.62 -12.83 0.02
N VAL A 188 -3.75 -12.42 -0.90
CA VAL A 188 -2.62 -11.50 -0.60
C VAL A 188 -2.50 -10.44 -1.68
N ILE A 189 -1.79 -9.36 -1.36
CA ILE A 189 -1.39 -8.33 -2.31
C ILE A 189 0.05 -8.63 -2.73
N VAL A 190 0.31 -8.75 -4.02
CA VAL A 190 1.66 -8.88 -4.57
C VAL A 190 2.11 -7.52 -5.08
N HIS A 191 3.14 -6.95 -4.46
CA HIS A 191 3.70 -5.65 -4.80
C HIS A 191 4.93 -5.87 -5.70
N LEU A 192 4.72 -5.73 -7.00
CA LEU A 192 5.73 -6.02 -8.03
C LEU A 192 6.55 -4.78 -8.36
N PHE A 193 7.86 -4.97 -8.62
CA PHE A 193 8.73 -4.00 -9.31
C PHE A 193 8.47 -2.55 -8.91
N HIS A 194 8.45 -2.26 -7.63
CA HIS A 194 8.12 -0.93 -7.14
C HIS A 194 9.10 0.14 -7.64
N SER A 195 8.66 1.38 -7.67
CA SER A 195 9.49 2.57 -7.94
C SER A 195 10.28 2.53 -9.25
N PRO A 196 9.65 2.25 -10.43
CA PRO A 196 10.34 2.17 -11.71
C PRO A 196 10.97 3.51 -12.15
N ASN A 197 10.64 4.60 -11.48
CA ASN A 197 11.23 5.91 -11.69
C ASN A 197 12.56 6.13 -10.90
N LEU A 198 13.08 5.11 -10.21
CA LEU A 198 14.38 5.16 -9.55
C LEU A 198 15.46 4.42 -10.35
N ALA A 199 16.63 5.04 -10.48
CA ALA A 199 17.79 4.46 -11.17
C ALA A 199 18.47 3.32 -10.36
N SER A 200 18.11 3.12 -9.12
CA SER A 200 18.65 2.03 -8.28
C SER A 200 18.00 0.66 -8.57
N MET A 201 16.92 0.63 -9.35
CA MET A 201 16.20 -0.60 -9.67
C MET A 201 16.65 -1.17 -11.03
N ASP A 202 16.83 -2.49 -11.13
CA ASP A 202 17.17 -3.17 -12.39
C ASP A 202 16.15 -2.92 -13.52
N TRP A 203 14.90 -2.66 -13.15
CA TRP A 203 13.79 -2.28 -14.04
C TRP A 203 13.52 -0.78 -14.08
N GLY A 204 14.36 0.03 -13.44
CA GLY A 204 14.12 1.44 -13.20
C GLY A 204 14.65 2.36 -14.30
N MET A 205 14.41 3.64 -14.08
CA MET A 205 14.83 4.72 -14.97
C MET A 205 16.34 4.64 -15.29
N GLY A 206 16.68 4.67 -16.58
CA GLY A 206 18.05 4.54 -17.05
C GLY A 206 18.51 3.09 -17.32
N HIS A 207 17.83 2.10 -16.76
CA HIS A 207 18.10 0.69 -16.99
C HIS A 207 17.12 0.05 -17.98
N CYS A 208 15.87 0.52 -18.00
CA CYS A 208 14.92 0.10 -19.01
C CYS A 208 14.00 1.27 -19.43
N SER A 209 13.36 1.14 -20.59
CA SER A 209 12.36 2.12 -21.02
C SER A 209 11.04 1.87 -20.27
N PRO A 210 10.17 2.90 -20.16
CA PRO A 210 8.83 2.71 -19.62
C PRO A 210 8.03 1.59 -20.32
N GLU A 211 8.18 1.47 -21.65
CA GLU A 211 7.50 0.45 -22.46
C GLU A 211 8.02 -0.95 -22.12
N ASP A 212 9.34 -1.14 -21.95
CA ASP A 212 9.94 -2.39 -21.55
C ASP A 212 9.51 -2.79 -20.13
N TYR A 213 9.43 -1.83 -19.20
CA TYR A 213 8.88 -2.06 -17.86
C TYR A 213 7.43 -2.54 -17.91
N VAL A 214 6.59 -1.86 -18.66
CA VAL A 214 5.19 -2.23 -18.83
C VAL A 214 5.05 -3.64 -19.41
N GLN A 215 5.89 -4.01 -20.37
CA GLN A 215 5.91 -5.34 -20.96
C GLN A 215 6.37 -6.42 -19.96
N LEU A 216 7.42 -6.14 -19.17
CA LEU A 216 7.89 -7.03 -18.11
C LEU A 216 6.79 -7.28 -17.08
N TRP A 217 6.12 -6.22 -16.63
CA TRP A 217 5.00 -6.32 -15.71
C TRP A 217 3.88 -7.21 -16.24
N ARG A 218 3.39 -6.89 -17.44
CA ARG A 218 2.30 -7.64 -18.09
C ARG A 218 2.66 -9.10 -18.25
N MET A 219 3.85 -9.37 -18.73
CA MET A 219 4.37 -10.73 -18.89
C MET A 219 4.39 -11.50 -17.56
N THR A 220 4.83 -10.85 -16.48
CA THR A 220 4.87 -11.44 -15.13
C THR A 220 3.48 -11.79 -14.64
N VAL A 221 2.55 -10.85 -14.72
CA VAL A 221 1.15 -11.07 -14.30
C VAL A 221 0.47 -12.13 -15.16
N ASP A 222 0.65 -12.09 -16.49
CA ASP A 222 0.09 -13.10 -17.40
C ASP A 222 0.65 -14.50 -17.10
N TYR A 223 1.95 -14.60 -16.78
CA TYR A 223 2.53 -15.86 -16.41
C TYR A 223 1.91 -16.42 -15.12
N LEU A 224 1.87 -15.65 -14.06
CA LEU A 224 1.31 -16.08 -12.77
C LEU A 224 -0.20 -16.37 -12.90
N ARG A 225 -0.95 -15.48 -13.51
CA ARG A 225 -2.41 -15.56 -13.63
C ARG A 225 -2.87 -16.62 -14.64
N ASN A 226 -2.30 -16.60 -15.85
CA ASN A 226 -2.80 -17.41 -16.96
C ASN A 226 -2.05 -18.75 -17.11
N LYS A 227 -0.71 -18.78 -16.91
CA LYS A 227 0.09 -20.00 -17.05
C LYS A 227 0.12 -20.82 -15.76
N LYS A 228 0.18 -20.14 -14.57
CA LYS A 228 0.21 -20.78 -13.25
C LYS A 228 -1.14 -20.85 -12.55
N ASN A 229 -2.18 -20.23 -13.11
CA ASN A 229 -3.55 -20.26 -12.60
C ASN A 229 -3.68 -19.67 -11.18
N ILE A 230 -2.90 -18.63 -10.87
CA ILE A 230 -2.92 -17.92 -9.58
C ILE A 230 -4.03 -16.85 -9.64
N HIS A 231 -5.14 -17.06 -8.90
CA HIS A 231 -6.33 -16.21 -8.91
C HIS A 231 -6.75 -15.70 -7.54
N HIS A 232 -5.86 -15.79 -6.54
CA HIS A 232 -6.08 -15.35 -5.16
C HIS A 232 -5.16 -14.19 -4.76
N VAL A 233 -4.66 -13.43 -5.74
CA VAL A 233 -3.76 -12.29 -5.50
C VAL A 233 -4.27 -11.00 -6.14
N LEU A 234 -4.01 -9.85 -5.48
CA LEU A 234 -4.10 -8.52 -6.06
C LEU A 234 -2.71 -8.03 -6.42
N TYR A 235 -2.60 -7.17 -7.42
CA TYR A 235 -1.32 -6.60 -7.86
C TYR A 235 -1.25 -5.12 -7.52
N ALA A 236 -0.21 -4.73 -6.75
CA ALA A 236 0.08 -3.34 -6.41
C ALA A 236 1.21 -2.78 -7.27
N TYR A 237 0.95 -1.65 -7.90
CA TYR A 237 1.89 -0.83 -8.64
C TYR A 237 2.17 0.44 -7.87
N SER A 238 3.43 0.83 -7.70
CA SER A 238 3.78 2.06 -6.99
C SER A 238 4.98 2.78 -7.61
N MET A 239 5.03 4.09 -7.37
CA MET A 239 6.12 4.95 -7.79
C MET A 239 6.67 5.75 -6.61
N TYR A 240 7.92 6.18 -6.71
CA TYR A 240 8.58 6.98 -5.68
C TYR A 240 8.41 8.48 -5.93
N GLY A 241 7.93 9.22 -4.94
CA GLY A 241 8.02 10.68 -4.91
C GLY A 241 7.36 11.42 -6.07
N ILE A 242 6.33 10.83 -6.69
CA ILE A 242 5.56 11.42 -7.79
C ILE A 242 4.91 12.74 -7.40
N VAL A 243 4.66 13.59 -8.38
CA VAL A 243 3.96 14.85 -8.21
C VAL A 243 2.84 15.07 -9.24
N SER A 244 2.73 14.22 -10.26
CA SER A 244 1.71 14.35 -11.32
C SER A 244 1.15 12.99 -11.78
N GLU A 245 -0.02 13.02 -12.41
CA GLU A 245 -0.66 11.84 -13.00
C GLU A 245 0.05 11.36 -14.26
N GLU A 246 0.71 12.26 -14.98
CA GLU A 246 1.51 11.95 -16.17
C GLU A 246 2.69 11.06 -15.80
N GLU A 247 3.37 11.32 -14.67
CA GLU A 247 4.46 10.46 -14.18
C GLU A 247 3.95 9.04 -13.90
N ILE A 248 2.76 8.90 -13.26
CA ILE A 248 2.16 7.60 -12.99
C ILE A 248 1.83 6.88 -14.30
N SER A 249 1.22 7.60 -15.24
CA SER A 249 0.78 7.06 -16.54
C SER A 249 1.92 6.50 -17.37
N GLN A 250 3.12 7.09 -17.25
CA GLN A 250 4.29 6.73 -18.05
C GLN A 250 4.71 5.26 -17.87
N TYR A 251 4.59 4.73 -16.65
CA TYR A 251 4.98 3.35 -16.30
C TYR A 251 3.78 2.45 -15.98
N TYR A 252 2.54 2.96 -16.15
CA TYR A 252 1.36 2.22 -15.75
C TYR A 252 1.08 0.99 -16.63
N PRO A 253 1.01 -0.23 -16.06
CA PRO A 253 0.82 -1.44 -16.85
C PRO A 253 -0.57 -1.58 -17.48
N GLY A 254 -1.53 -0.80 -17.01
CA GLY A 254 -2.92 -0.82 -17.47
C GLY A 254 -3.89 -1.53 -16.52
N ASP A 255 -5.17 -1.21 -16.66
CA ASP A 255 -6.23 -1.58 -15.71
C ASP A 255 -6.42 -3.09 -15.51
N ARG A 256 -6.09 -3.89 -16.53
CA ARG A 256 -6.19 -5.36 -16.46
C ARG A 256 -5.05 -6.01 -15.67
N TYR A 257 -4.05 -5.25 -15.25
CA TYR A 257 -2.83 -5.75 -14.62
C TYR A 257 -2.56 -5.16 -13.23
N VAL A 258 -3.34 -4.17 -12.81
CA VAL A 258 -3.15 -3.44 -11.56
C VAL A 258 -4.46 -3.38 -10.80
N ASP A 259 -4.40 -3.59 -9.49
CA ASP A 259 -5.53 -3.47 -8.56
C ASP A 259 -5.34 -2.28 -7.61
N ILE A 260 -4.09 -1.99 -7.25
CA ILE A 260 -3.71 -0.96 -6.29
C ILE A 260 -2.68 -0.04 -6.93
N VAL A 261 -2.92 1.28 -6.84
CA VAL A 261 -1.94 2.31 -7.23
C VAL A 261 -1.38 2.94 -5.98
N GLY A 262 -0.05 2.93 -5.85
CA GLY A 262 0.66 3.32 -4.66
C GLY A 262 1.66 4.46 -4.84
N LEU A 263 1.92 5.13 -3.72
CA LEU A 263 2.99 6.10 -3.55
C LEU A 263 4.02 5.55 -2.57
N ASN A 264 5.30 5.63 -2.92
CA ASN A 264 6.42 5.43 -2.00
C ASN A 264 7.08 6.78 -1.72
N LEU A 265 7.26 7.15 -0.46
CA LEU A 265 7.95 8.38 -0.10
C LEU A 265 8.47 8.30 1.33
N TYR A 266 9.77 8.49 1.49
CA TYR A 266 10.41 8.58 2.80
C TYR A 266 10.82 10.00 3.15
N GLN A 267 10.72 10.34 4.44
CA GLN A 267 11.31 11.55 4.99
C GLN A 267 12.80 11.31 5.24
N ASP A 268 13.62 12.16 4.66
CA ASP A 268 15.06 12.19 4.89
C ASP A 268 15.39 13.34 5.86
N PHE A 269 15.76 12.98 7.08
CA PHE A 269 16.03 13.95 8.13
C PHE A 269 17.24 14.85 7.81
N GLU A 270 18.26 14.33 7.15
CA GLU A 270 19.48 15.09 6.85
C GLU A 270 19.21 16.25 5.87
N SER A 271 18.26 16.07 4.96
CA SER A 271 17.87 17.10 3.98
C SER A 271 16.61 17.89 4.38
N ASP A 272 15.84 17.41 5.37
CA ASP A 272 14.56 18.00 5.80
C ASP A 272 14.32 17.76 7.30
N GLU A 273 15.10 18.42 8.17
CA GLU A 273 15.00 18.29 9.63
C GLU A 273 13.61 18.61 10.19
N SER A 274 12.85 19.48 9.52
CA SER A 274 11.51 19.87 9.95
C SER A 274 10.40 18.94 9.44
N GLY A 275 10.70 18.08 8.47
CA GLY A 275 9.70 17.28 7.73
C GLY A 275 8.79 18.09 6.82
N SER A 276 9.05 19.39 6.61
CA SER A 276 8.20 20.29 5.84
C SER A 276 8.18 19.94 4.35
N LEU A 277 9.35 19.62 3.79
CA LEU A 277 9.50 19.20 2.41
C LEU A 277 8.80 17.86 2.18
N TYR A 278 9.02 16.89 3.06
CA TYR A 278 8.31 15.61 3.03
C TYR A 278 6.79 15.81 3.05
N LYS A 279 6.28 16.62 4.00
CA LYS A 279 4.86 16.93 4.12
C LYS A 279 4.27 17.51 2.84
N GLN A 280 4.99 18.44 2.20
CA GLN A 280 4.59 19.04 0.94
C GLN A 280 4.57 18.00 -0.19
N ARG A 281 5.65 17.24 -0.36
CA ARG A 281 5.76 16.20 -1.40
C ARG A 281 4.73 15.09 -1.22
N LEU A 282 4.51 14.66 0.03
CA LEU A 282 3.50 13.67 0.36
C LEU A 282 2.09 14.14 -0.06
N ASN A 283 1.76 15.41 0.23
CA ASN A 283 0.47 15.97 -0.15
C ASN A 283 0.30 16.04 -1.68
N MET A 284 1.33 16.45 -2.40
CA MET A 284 1.31 16.49 -3.88
C MET A 284 1.17 15.09 -4.46
N GLY A 285 1.98 14.14 -3.99
CA GLY A 285 1.98 12.76 -4.47
C GLY A 285 0.66 12.04 -4.19
N LEU A 286 0.11 12.16 -2.97
CA LEU A 286 -1.20 11.57 -2.63
C LEU A 286 -2.33 12.20 -3.43
N SER A 287 -2.27 13.51 -3.72
CA SER A 287 -3.26 14.17 -4.57
C SER A 287 -3.25 13.63 -6.00
N ALA A 288 -2.07 13.50 -6.62
CA ALA A 288 -1.94 12.95 -7.97
C ALA A 288 -2.34 11.47 -8.02
N MET A 289 -1.82 10.66 -7.09
CA MET A 289 -2.08 9.23 -7.00
C MET A 289 -3.58 8.93 -6.76
N SER A 290 -4.25 9.67 -5.87
CA SER A 290 -5.66 9.44 -5.57
C SER A 290 -6.56 9.76 -6.77
N ARG A 291 -6.30 10.86 -7.49
CA ARG A 291 -7.04 11.18 -8.73
C ARG A 291 -6.83 10.14 -9.81
N PHE A 292 -5.58 9.71 -10.00
CA PHE A 292 -5.26 8.65 -10.97
C PHE A 292 -5.95 7.34 -10.61
N ALA A 293 -5.89 6.93 -9.34
CA ALA A 293 -6.54 5.70 -8.87
C ALA A 293 -8.07 5.75 -9.04
N GLU A 294 -8.70 6.88 -8.72
CA GLU A 294 -10.14 7.07 -8.90
C GLU A 294 -10.54 6.99 -10.38
N ALA A 295 -9.81 7.70 -11.27
CA ALA A 295 -10.07 7.70 -12.71
C ALA A 295 -9.97 6.30 -13.33
N ASN A 296 -9.03 5.48 -12.84
CA ASN A 296 -8.80 4.11 -13.33
C ASN A 296 -9.49 3.03 -12.48
N LYS A 297 -10.32 3.41 -11.50
CA LYS A 297 -11.05 2.51 -10.59
C LYS A 297 -10.11 1.53 -9.87
N LYS A 298 -9.03 2.06 -9.26
CA LYS A 298 -8.03 1.31 -8.50
C LYS A 298 -8.00 1.76 -7.05
N LEU A 299 -7.58 0.88 -6.14
CA LEU A 299 -7.38 1.23 -4.73
C LEU A 299 -6.13 2.10 -4.58
N PRO A 300 -6.24 3.30 -3.98
CA PRO A 300 -5.08 4.12 -3.65
C PRO A 300 -4.43 3.67 -2.34
N ALA A 301 -3.09 3.75 -2.25
CA ALA A 301 -2.35 3.42 -1.03
C ALA A 301 -1.05 4.22 -0.88
N LEU A 302 -0.63 4.45 0.36
CA LEU A 302 0.75 4.86 0.68
C LEU A 302 1.54 3.59 0.97
N THR A 303 2.14 3.03 -0.09
CA THR A 303 2.69 1.68 -0.11
C THR A 303 4.00 1.55 0.63
N ASP A 304 4.74 2.66 0.81
CA ASP A 304 5.98 2.65 1.56
C ASP A 304 6.33 4.05 2.07
N THR A 305 6.54 4.22 3.38
CA THR A 305 6.82 5.53 3.98
C THR A 305 7.53 5.42 5.33
N GLY A 306 7.88 6.57 5.88
CA GLY A 306 8.41 6.73 7.22
C GLY A 306 9.56 7.73 7.30
N SER A 307 10.13 7.85 8.49
CA SER A 307 11.32 8.62 8.79
C SER A 307 12.28 7.72 9.57
N LYS A 308 13.46 7.44 9.00
CA LYS A 308 14.45 6.55 9.65
C LYS A 308 14.89 7.13 10.99
N GLY A 309 14.83 6.30 12.05
CA GLY A 309 15.15 6.69 13.42
C GLY A 309 14.11 7.59 14.08
N VAL A 310 13.03 7.95 13.39
CA VAL A 310 11.91 8.80 13.88
C VAL A 310 12.41 10.02 14.67
N LYS A 311 13.40 10.73 14.11
CA LYS A 311 14.10 11.85 14.79
C LYS A 311 13.18 13.03 15.12
N ILE A 312 12.03 13.17 14.47
CA ILE A 312 11.01 14.17 14.75
C ILE A 312 10.00 13.57 15.71
N SER A 313 9.98 14.01 16.96
CA SER A 313 9.17 13.40 18.04
C SER A 313 7.65 13.43 17.82
N ASN A 314 7.15 14.39 17.03
CA ASN A 314 5.74 14.53 16.65
C ASN A 314 5.50 14.27 15.15
N PHE A 315 6.31 13.40 14.54
CA PHE A 315 6.23 13.08 13.11
C PHE A 315 4.85 12.59 12.69
N PHE A 316 4.24 11.71 13.47
CA PHE A 316 2.97 11.09 13.10
C PHE A 316 1.81 12.09 13.17
N SER A 317 1.67 12.83 14.29
CA SER A 317 0.53 13.74 14.47
C SER A 317 0.68 15.08 13.75
N SER A 318 1.90 15.59 13.54
CA SER A 318 2.10 16.93 12.98
C SER A 318 2.50 16.96 11.51
N ILE A 319 3.08 15.87 10.99
CA ILE A 319 3.58 15.81 9.63
C ILE A 319 2.76 14.83 8.80
N LEU A 320 2.67 13.56 9.20
CA LEU A 320 2.04 12.50 8.41
C LEU A 320 0.51 12.59 8.43
N ASP A 321 -0.09 12.51 9.60
CA ASP A 321 -1.55 12.41 9.78
C ASP A 321 -2.33 13.58 9.17
N PRO A 322 -1.89 14.85 9.33
CA PRO A 322 -2.58 15.98 8.71
C PRO A 322 -2.58 15.97 7.17
N VAL A 323 -1.79 15.10 6.57
CA VAL A 323 -1.78 14.90 5.12
C VAL A 323 -2.63 13.70 4.73
N ILE A 324 -2.33 12.51 5.28
CA ILE A 324 -3.00 11.27 4.86
C ILE A 324 -4.50 11.29 5.15
N SER A 325 -4.93 11.91 6.24
CA SER A 325 -6.34 12.03 6.62
C SER A 325 -7.22 12.83 5.63
N LYS A 326 -6.61 13.55 4.68
CA LYS A 326 -7.32 14.27 3.62
C LYS A 326 -7.69 13.37 2.44
N TYR A 327 -7.07 12.21 2.33
CA TYR A 327 -7.18 11.32 1.19
C TYR A 327 -7.82 9.99 1.60
N LYS A 328 -8.62 9.46 0.71
CA LYS A 328 -9.19 8.13 0.86
C LYS A 328 -8.18 7.11 0.34
N ILE A 329 -7.29 6.64 1.22
CA ILE A 329 -6.28 5.62 0.92
C ILE A 329 -6.54 4.36 1.74
N SER A 330 -6.28 3.20 1.17
CA SER A 330 -6.60 1.90 1.78
C SER A 330 -5.67 1.54 2.94
N TYR A 331 -4.39 1.86 2.81
CA TYR A 331 -3.40 1.60 3.85
C TYR A 331 -2.19 2.54 3.75
N VAL A 332 -1.43 2.59 4.85
CA VAL A 332 -0.09 3.16 4.95
C VAL A 332 0.85 2.10 5.48
N VAL A 333 1.99 1.85 4.80
CA VAL A 333 3.00 0.89 5.24
C VAL A 333 4.28 1.62 5.63
N PHE A 334 4.74 1.40 6.85
CA PHE A 334 6.02 1.91 7.33
C PHE A 334 7.15 0.94 7.04
N GLY A 335 8.34 1.48 6.77
CA GLY A 335 9.56 0.70 6.60
C GLY A 335 9.87 -0.21 7.79
N PRO A 336 10.77 -1.19 7.64
CA PRO A 336 11.06 -2.18 8.68
C PRO A 336 11.85 -1.58 9.85
N ASN A 337 11.70 -2.16 11.03
CA ASN A 337 12.60 -1.91 12.16
C ASN A 337 13.69 -2.99 12.17
N MET A 338 14.92 -2.65 11.81
CA MET A 338 15.99 -3.63 11.63
C MET A 338 16.45 -4.21 12.98
N TRP A 339 16.64 -5.53 13.00
CA TRP A 339 17.03 -6.26 14.20
C TRP A 339 18.53 -6.18 14.51
N ASN A 340 19.34 -5.91 13.49
CA ASN A 340 20.79 -5.94 13.51
C ASN A 340 21.46 -4.57 13.24
N GLU A 341 20.66 -3.50 13.17
CA GLU A 341 21.13 -2.15 12.91
C GLU A 341 20.49 -1.19 13.92
N GLU A 342 21.28 -0.64 14.80
CA GLU A 342 20.84 0.39 15.75
C GLU A 342 20.38 1.63 15.00
N GLU A 343 19.32 2.28 15.45
CA GLU A 343 18.71 3.46 14.82
C GLU A 343 18.06 3.23 13.42
N SER A 344 18.03 1.99 12.93
CA SER A 344 17.33 1.65 11.69
C SER A 344 15.92 1.15 11.98
N TYR A 345 15.04 2.08 12.33
CA TYR A 345 13.63 1.81 12.59
C TYR A 345 12.75 2.93 12.05
N TYR A 346 11.50 2.59 11.68
CA TYR A 346 10.48 3.51 11.15
C TYR A 346 9.24 3.58 12.05
N ILE A 347 9.11 2.65 12.96
CA ILE A 347 8.15 2.66 14.07
C ILE A 347 8.94 2.84 15.37
N PRO A 348 8.57 3.81 16.25
CA PRO A 348 9.25 3.98 17.51
C PRO A 348 9.14 2.75 18.42
N ILE A 349 10.08 2.60 19.32
CA ILE A 349 10.08 1.54 20.34
C ILE A 349 9.67 2.12 21.70
N PRO A 350 9.26 1.30 22.69
CA PRO A 350 8.91 1.78 24.01
C PRO A 350 10.03 2.63 24.64
N GLY A 351 9.68 3.81 25.12
CA GLY A 351 10.64 4.78 25.69
C GLY A 351 11.26 5.76 24.68
N HIS A 352 11.03 5.57 23.38
CA HIS A 352 11.44 6.53 22.36
C HIS A 352 10.62 7.84 22.47
N PRO A 353 11.22 9.03 22.24
CA PRO A 353 10.49 10.32 22.32
C PRO A 353 9.21 10.42 21.49
N ALA A 354 9.14 9.71 20.36
CA ALA A 354 7.96 9.68 19.49
C ALA A 354 6.94 8.57 19.84
N SER A 355 7.15 7.78 20.90
CA SER A 355 6.27 6.65 21.22
C SER A 355 4.85 7.08 21.55
N GLU A 356 4.70 8.17 22.32
CA GLU A 356 3.38 8.70 22.67
C GLU A 356 2.66 9.27 21.45
N ASP A 357 3.39 9.95 20.56
CA ASP A 357 2.87 10.50 19.32
C ASP A 357 2.37 9.40 18.38
N PHE A 358 3.17 8.34 18.19
CA PHE A 358 2.78 7.18 17.41
C PHE A 358 1.56 6.46 18.02
N SER A 359 1.54 6.29 19.34
CA SER A 359 0.41 5.66 20.01
C SER A 359 -0.89 6.45 19.80
N LYS A 360 -0.86 7.78 19.92
CA LYS A 360 -2.00 8.66 19.61
C LYS A 360 -2.45 8.51 18.16
N PHE A 361 -1.51 8.50 17.23
CA PHE A 361 -1.80 8.29 15.81
C PHE A 361 -2.46 6.93 15.56
N ALA A 362 -1.90 5.83 16.09
CA ALA A 362 -2.44 4.48 15.91
C ALA A 362 -3.86 4.31 16.51
N HIS A 363 -4.22 5.11 17.52
CA HIS A 363 -5.55 5.11 18.13
C HIS A 363 -6.50 6.16 17.51
N SER A 364 -6.07 6.93 16.52
CA SER A 364 -6.96 7.88 15.83
C SER A 364 -8.16 7.13 15.23
N PRO A 365 -9.37 7.75 15.22
CA PRO A 365 -10.59 7.08 14.75
C PRO A 365 -10.51 6.57 13.32
N HIS A 366 -9.75 7.24 12.47
CA HIS A 366 -9.55 6.90 11.06
C HIS A 366 -8.34 5.98 10.79
N ILE A 367 -7.61 5.55 11.82
CA ILE A 367 -6.53 4.57 11.68
C ILE A 367 -7.01 3.19 12.15
N ILE A 368 -6.80 2.18 11.31
CA ILE A 368 -7.23 0.80 11.55
C ILE A 368 -6.01 -0.04 11.92
N THR A 369 -6.06 -0.66 13.09
CA THR A 369 -5.14 -1.71 13.56
C THR A 369 -5.85 -3.06 13.57
N CYS A 370 -5.15 -4.17 13.84
CA CYS A 370 -5.78 -5.50 13.88
C CYS A 370 -6.95 -5.61 14.88
N GLU A 371 -6.89 -4.97 16.05
CA GLU A 371 -8.01 -4.95 16.99
C GLU A 371 -9.26 -4.30 16.37
N LYS A 372 -9.10 -3.17 15.65
CA LYS A 372 -10.22 -2.53 14.96
C LYS A 372 -10.65 -3.29 13.70
N ALA A 373 -9.73 -4.00 13.05
CA ALA A 373 -10.04 -4.82 11.88
C ALA A 373 -10.92 -6.02 12.24
N ASP A 374 -10.77 -6.56 13.44
CA ASP A 374 -11.57 -7.70 13.95
C ASP A 374 -13.03 -7.32 14.22
N LEU A 375 -13.35 -6.04 14.35
CA LEU A 375 -14.69 -5.53 14.65
C LEU A 375 -15.51 -5.19 13.39
N MET A 376 -14.92 -5.26 12.21
CA MET A 376 -15.56 -4.94 10.91
C MET A 376 -15.94 -6.19 10.14
#